data_25ee39dbba2098a4bc62fdb34f7efbb0
#
_entry.id   25ee39dbba2098a4bc62fdb34f7efbb0
#
_cell.length_a   1.000
_cell.length_b   1.000
_cell.length_c   1.000
_cell.angle_alpha   90.00
_cell.angle_beta   90.00
_cell.angle_gamma   90.00
#
_symmetry.space_group_name_H-M   'P 1'
#
loop_
_entity.id
_entity.type
_entity.pdbx_description
1 polymer ?
#
loop_
_entity_poly.entity_id
_entity_poly.type
_entity_poly.pdbx_seq_one_letter_code
_entity_poly.pdbx_strand_id
1 'polypeptide(L)'
;MKTVSKMFIGLAAIAVASFFTSCDKERSGATGWSYNDEKNGGFERQDYVEQETGPGLVLVEGGTFTMGRVEDDLNFAWDNIPRRVTVSSFYMDETEVTNQFWNDYLHWLKLVYGDTYPELVNRALPDTNIWREVTEYNEPQVDYYLRHPAYRDYPVVGVSWLQASEYCVWRTDRVNELILIREGLMSYSPSGQADEEHFTTDSYLSGQYSGDAASGGLKDFNPKGTGTRLVTMSDGIILPRYRLPTEAEWEYAALGLVGNSFQELITDRRTYPWNGHYVRNDDNGGRFFGTIRANFVRGSGDYMGVAGYLNDNADITAPVYAYPPNDYGLFNMSGNVSEWVMDVYRPLSPEDKSEFRPFRGNVYKTRVLNSDGSFADKHDKNIYDIDGVAYFLKNYQEQAATRLTQTSLTLLEQCNLKITAAQEKIKERKDDEAQDAMQEAMDLVTDSEDLVAADIRDGMSDYIVSTPGEVKRRNVSVEENIDRRNYRKADYIDYHDGDFNSSIYYANADMEQDKNRMYEWGVTSLINDRARVYKGGNWRDRAYYTIPGTRRYLDERRSMSTLGFRCAMDRLGSPTGIASGE
;
A
#
# COMPACT_ATOMS: atom_id res chain seq x y z
N MET A 1 11.97 -53.09 -59.54
CA MET A 1 10.77 -53.31 -58.73
C MET A 1 11.02 -53.58 -57.24
N LYS A 2 12.13 -54.18 -56.80
CA LYS A 2 12.38 -54.42 -55.35
C LYS A 2 12.80 -53.21 -54.53
N THR A 3 13.32 -52.15 -55.15
CA THR A 3 13.78 -50.93 -54.47
C THR A 3 12.65 -49.92 -54.21
N VAL A 4 11.64 -49.88 -55.10
CA VAL A 4 10.49 -48.96 -54.94
C VAL A 4 9.54 -49.51 -53.87
N SER A 5 9.41 -50.85 -53.73
CA SER A 5 8.59 -51.46 -52.68
C SER A 5 9.14 -51.23 -51.28
N LYS A 6 10.44 -51.15 -51.08
CA LYS A 6 11.06 -50.86 -49.78
C LYS A 6 10.92 -49.35 -49.37
N MET A 7 10.86 -48.49 -50.39
CA MET A 7 10.66 -47.02 -50.14
C MET A 7 9.21 -46.71 -49.73
N PHE A 8 8.24 -47.43 -50.30
CA PHE A 8 6.83 -47.32 -49.91
C PHE A 8 6.53 -47.90 -48.52
N ILE A 9 7.20 -48.98 -48.13
CA ILE A 9 7.06 -49.55 -46.79
C ILE A 9 7.72 -48.61 -45.73
N GLY A 10 8.86 -47.96 -46.07
CA GLY A 10 9.49 -46.96 -45.20
C GLY A 10 8.64 -45.72 -45.00
N LEU A 11 8.01 -45.20 -46.06
CA LEU A 11 7.09 -44.05 -45.98
C LEU A 11 5.80 -44.37 -45.23
N ALA A 12 5.25 -45.59 -45.38
CA ALA A 12 4.09 -46.00 -44.61
C ALA A 12 4.41 -46.21 -43.12
N ALA A 13 5.61 -46.66 -42.76
CA ALA A 13 6.06 -46.80 -41.38
C ALA A 13 6.31 -45.43 -40.73
N ILE A 14 6.83 -44.44 -41.47
CA ILE A 14 6.98 -43.06 -40.97
C ILE A 14 5.62 -42.38 -40.84
N ALA A 15 4.68 -42.58 -41.76
CA ALA A 15 3.32 -42.07 -41.66
C ALA A 15 2.53 -42.68 -40.48
N VAL A 16 2.73 -43.96 -40.18
CA VAL A 16 2.11 -44.61 -39.03
C VAL A 16 2.78 -44.16 -37.71
N ALA A 17 4.08 -43.94 -37.71
CA ALA A 17 4.77 -43.37 -36.53
C ALA A 17 4.35 -41.91 -36.23
N SER A 18 3.95 -41.14 -37.28
CA SER A 18 3.45 -39.75 -37.08
C SER A 18 2.01 -39.70 -36.54
N PHE A 19 1.25 -40.78 -36.60
CA PHE A 19 -0.09 -40.87 -36.01
C PHE A 19 -0.10 -41.28 -34.53
N PHE A 20 1.04 -41.66 -33.97
CA PHE A 20 1.17 -41.99 -32.54
C PHE A 20 1.80 -40.88 -31.69
N THR A 21 1.97 -39.66 -32.19
CA THR A 21 2.05 -38.50 -31.32
C THR A 21 0.63 -38.18 -30.85
N SER A 22 0.03 -39.12 -30.13
CA SER A 22 -1.06 -38.80 -29.21
C SER A 22 -0.54 -37.71 -28.31
N CYS A 23 -1.18 -36.55 -28.32
CA CYS A 23 -1.04 -35.58 -27.24
C CYS A 23 -1.41 -36.34 -25.96
N ASP A 24 -0.43 -36.93 -25.32
CA ASP A 24 -0.63 -37.54 -24.01
C ASP A 24 -0.98 -36.39 -23.09
N LYS A 25 -2.27 -36.31 -22.74
CA LYS A 25 -2.74 -35.26 -21.81
C LYS A 25 -1.93 -35.44 -20.55
N GLU A 26 -1.38 -34.33 -20.08
CA GLU A 26 -0.61 -34.31 -18.85
C GLU A 26 -1.43 -34.93 -17.71
N ARG A 27 -0.78 -35.81 -16.93
CA ARG A 27 -1.44 -36.56 -15.86
C ARG A 27 -0.89 -36.15 -14.49
N SER A 28 -1.76 -36.19 -13.51
CA SER A 28 -1.39 -36.00 -12.12
C SER A 28 -0.41 -37.08 -11.67
N GLY A 29 0.77 -36.68 -11.23
CA GLY A 29 1.75 -37.57 -10.62
C GLY A 29 1.26 -38.22 -9.32
N ALA A 30 0.27 -37.63 -8.66
CA ALA A 30 -0.29 -38.14 -7.42
C ALA A 30 -1.46 -39.12 -7.63
N THR A 31 -2.32 -38.86 -8.63
CA THR A 31 -3.57 -39.61 -8.81
C THR A 31 -3.64 -40.38 -10.14
N GLY A 32 -2.80 -40.05 -11.13
CA GLY A 32 -2.83 -40.60 -12.48
C GLY A 32 -3.95 -40.07 -13.38
N TRP A 33 -4.83 -39.20 -12.88
CA TRP A 33 -5.88 -38.56 -13.66
C TRP A 33 -5.32 -37.50 -14.61
N SER A 34 -5.95 -37.38 -15.80
CA SER A 34 -5.57 -36.37 -16.77
C SER A 34 -6.04 -34.99 -16.29
N TYR A 35 -5.16 -33.98 -16.44
CA TYR A 35 -5.52 -32.60 -16.20
C TYR A 35 -6.37 -32.02 -17.34
N ASN A 36 -7.15 -31.00 -17.04
CA ASN A 36 -7.95 -30.21 -17.98
C ASN A 36 -8.89 -31.06 -18.83
N ASP A 37 -9.50 -32.08 -18.21
CA ASP A 37 -10.41 -33.01 -18.85
C ASP A 37 -11.66 -33.28 -18.00
N GLU A 38 -12.81 -32.76 -18.43
CA GLU A 38 -14.11 -32.95 -17.77
C GLU A 38 -14.50 -34.42 -17.56
N LYS A 39 -14.07 -35.32 -18.51
CA LYS A 39 -14.36 -36.75 -18.44
C LYS A 39 -13.45 -37.51 -17.46
N ASN A 40 -12.38 -36.88 -17.03
CA ASN A 40 -11.39 -37.46 -16.13
C ASN A 40 -11.36 -36.74 -14.77
N GLY A 41 -12.53 -36.37 -14.25
CA GLY A 41 -12.68 -35.80 -12.90
C GLY A 41 -12.50 -34.29 -12.82
N GLY A 42 -12.18 -33.61 -13.92
CA GLY A 42 -12.14 -32.15 -13.99
C GLY A 42 -11.01 -31.48 -13.19
N PHE A 43 -9.92 -32.21 -12.96
CA PHE A 43 -8.74 -31.63 -12.32
C PHE A 43 -8.13 -30.57 -13.23
N GLU A 44 -7.99 -29.35 -12.72
CA GLU A 44 -7.41 -28.23 -13.47
C GLU A 44 -5.93 -28.07 -13.14
N ARG A 45 -5.14 -27.75 -14.14
CA ARG A 45 -3.76 -27.34 -14.03
C ARG A 45 -3.51 -26.22 -15.02
N GLN A 46 -2.97 -25.13 -14.51
CA GLN A 46 -2.50 -24.03 -15.33
C GLN A 46 -0.98 -24.13 -15.48
N ASP A 47 -0.49 -23.85 -16.67
CA ASP A 47 0.95 -23.72 -16.90
C ASP A 47 1.45 -22.45 -16.20
N TYR A 48 2.65 -22.55 -15.64
CA TYR A 48 3.26 -21.39 -15.05
C TYR A 48 3.61 -20.36 -16.14
N VAL A 49 3.06 -19.18 -16.01
CA VAL A 49 3.47 -17.99 -16.77
C VAL A 49 4.12 -17.02 -15.80
N GLU A 50 5.25 -16.45 -16.19
CA GLU A 50 5.91 -15.45 -15.34
C GLU A 50 4.95 -14.28 -15.08
N GLN A 51 4.92 -13.82 -13.83
CA GLN A 51 4.09 -12.70 -13.42
C GLN A 51 4.40 -11.47 -14.27
N GLU A 52 3.38 -10.91 -14.89
CA GLU A 52 3.49 -9.66 -15.64
C GLU A 52 3.93 -8.52 -14.72
N THR A 53 4.88 -7.72 -15.20
CA THR A 53 5.26 -6.49 -14.49
C THR A 53 4.12 -5.49 -14.60
N GLY A 54 3.59 -5.05 -13.47
CA GLY A 54 2.53 -4.04 -13.46
C GLY A 54 3.02 -2.70 -14.01
N PRO A 55 2.11 -1.86 -14.54
CA PRO A 55 2.46 -0.55 -15.09
C PRO A 55 3.27 0.30 -14.10
N GLY A 56 4.37 0.89 -14.56
CA GLY A 56 5.22 1.78 -13.78
C GLY A 56 6.12 1.10 -12.74
N LEU A 57 6.11 -0.23 -12.68
CA LEU A 57 6.89 -1.00 -11.72
C LEU A 57 8.23 -1.49 -12.31
N VAL A 58 9.23 -1.59 -11.45
CA VAL A 58 10.53 -2.20 -11.72
C VAL A 58 10.72 -3.41 -10.80
N LEU A 59 11.27 -4.50 -11.32
CA LEU A 59 11.62 -5.67 -10.50
C LEU A 59 12.84 -5.35 -9.64
N VAL A 60 12.70 -5.58 -8.34
CA VAL A 60 13.79 -5.55 -7.36
C VAL A 60 14.04 -6.99 -6.93
N GLU A 61 15.18 -7.53 -7.32
CA GLU A 61 15.58 -8.87 -6.89
C GLU A 61 15.88 -8.87 -5.39
N GLY A 62 15.27 -9.82 -4.67
CA GLY A 62 15.45 -9.96 -3.23
C GLY A 62 16.85 -10.41 -2.83
N GLY A 63 17.15 -10.23 -1.58
CA GLY A 63 18.44 -10.62 -1.01
C GLY A 63 18.54 -10.29 0.46
N THR A 64 19.70 -10.56 1.03
CA THR A 64 20.01 -10.25 2.43
C THR A 64 20.90 -9.03 2.50
N PHE A 65 20.58 -8.10 3.39
CA PHE A 65 21.36 -6.88 3.61
C PHE A 65 21.37 -6.47 5.07
N THR A 66 22.24 -5.54 5.41
CA THR A 66 22.24 -4.89 6.71
C THR A 66 21.33 -3.67 6.64
N MET A 67 20.14 -3.77 7.20
CA MET A 67 19.20 -2.68 7.38
C MET A 67 19.61 -1.83 8.57
N GLY A 68 19.31 -0.55 8.51
CA GLY A 68 19.55 0.37 9.61
C GLY A 68 20.70 1.32 9.34
N ARG A 69 21.02 2.14 10.32
CA ARG A 69 22.01 3.19 10.17
C ARG A 69 23.40 2.69 10.59
N VAL A 70 24.37 2.82 9.72
CA VAL A 70 25.78 2.45 9.99
C VAL A 70 26.68 3.67 10.14
N GLU A 71 26.23 4.84 9.69
CA GLU A 71 26.93 6.10 9.83
C GLU A 71 26.68 6.67 11.23
N ASP A 72 27.50 7.63 11.65
CA ASP A 72 27.37 8.32 12.92
C ASP A 72 25.96 8.91 13.07
N ASP A 73 25.28 8.55 14.13
CA ASP A 73 23.97 9.09 14.48
C ASP A 73 24.16 10.42 15.21
N LEU A 74 24.15 11.51 14.45
CA LEU A 74 24.37 12.87 14.96
C LEU A 74 23.27 13.31 15.97
N ASN A 75 22.08 12.71 15.88
CA ASN A 75 20.96 13.04 16.76
C ASN A 75 20.90 12.12 17.98
N PHE A 76 21.73 11.09 18.06
CA PHE A 76 21.69 10.07 19.12
C PHE A 76 20.29 9.47 19.30
N ALA A 77 19.54 9.30 18.22
CA ALA A 77 18.17 8.82 18.24
C ALA A 77 18.08 7.32 18.55
N TRP A 78 19.08 6.53 18.16
CA TRP A 78 19.18 5.08 18.37
C TRP A 78 17.95 4.30 17.88
N ASP A 79 17.25 4.85 16.89
CA ASP A 79 15.95 4.36 16.42
C ASP A 79 16.04 3.41 15.23
N ASN A 80 17.25 3.23 14.66
CA ASN A 80 17.49 2.33 13.53
C ASN A 80 18.84 1.62 13.66
N ILE A 81 18.91 0.71 14.63
CA ILE A 81 20.11 -0.10 14.90
C ILE A 81 20.37 -1.03 13.71
N PRO A 82 21.63 -1.16 13.23
CA PRO A 82 21.97 -2.07 12.17
C PRO A 82 21.59 -3.51 12.49
N ARG A 83 20.84 -4.13 11.57
CA ARG A 83 20.43 -5.52 11.68
C ARG A 83 20.40 -6.20 10.33
N ARG A 84 20.65 -7.50 10.30
CA ARG A 84 20.57 -8.30 9.09
C ARG A 84 19.11 -8.60 8.76
N VAL A 85 18.69 -8.35 7.51
CA VAL A 85 17.33 -8.57 7.03
C VAL A 85 17.37 -9.23 5.67
N THR A 86 16.51 -10.21 5.44
CA THR A 86 16.29 -10.86 4.16
C THR A 86 14.98 -10.36 3.56
N VAL A 87 15.07 -9.80 2.36
CA VAL A 87 13.94 -9.29 1.58
C VAL A 87 13.67 -10.23 0.41
N SER A 88 12.41 -10.61 0.22
CA SER A 88 11.99 -11.36 -0.97
C SER A 88 11.99 -10.46 -2.20
N SER A 89 12.07 -11.03 -3.41
CA SER A 89 11.91 -10.26 -4.64
C SER A 89 10.52 -9.64 -4.72
N PHE A 90 10.44 -8.41 -5.20
CA PHE A 90 9.22 -7.64 -5.30
C PHE A 90 9.32 -6.62 -6.45
N TYR A 91 8.21 -5.96 -6.74
CA TYR A 91 8.17 -4.87 -7.69
C TYR A 91 7.97 -3.55 -6.94
N MET A 92 8.58 -2.47 -7.42
CA MET A 92 8.45 -1.13 -6.84
C MET A 92 8.26 -0.11 -7.96
N ASP A 93 7.51 0.95 -7.70
CA ASP A 93 7.38 2.06 -8.65
C ASP A 93 8.74 2.68 -8.95
N GLU A 94 8.99 2.90 -10.24
CA GLU A 94 10.19 3.56 -10.75
C GLU A 94 10.38 4.95 -10.13
N THR A 95 9.29 5.68 -9.92
CA THR A 95 9.25 7.03 -9.37
C THR A 95 8.26 7.14 -8.21
N GLU A 96 8.27 8.27 -7.53
CA GLU A 96 7.16 8.67 -6.65
C GLU A 96 5.87 8.79 -7.46
N VAL A 97 4.72 8.60 -6.82
CA VAL A 97 3.40 8.84 -7.44
C VAL A 97 3.27 10.32 -7.78
N THR A 98 2.94 10.61 -9.03
CA THR A 98 2.85 11.98 -9.55
C THR A 98 1.48 12.62 -9.30
N ASN A 99 1.42 13.96 -9.40
CA ASN A 99 0.16 14.68 -9.37
C ASN A 99 -0.81 14.22 -10.49
N GLN A 100 -0.30 13.82 -11.66
CA GLN A 100 -1.14 13.28 -12.74
C GLN A 100 -1.82 11.99 -12.31
N PHE A 101 -1.06 11.04 -11.74
CA PHE A 101 -1.61 9.76 -11.30
C PHE A 101 -2.62 9.93 -10.16
N TRP A 102 -2.37 10.91 -9.29
CA TRP A 102 -3.34 11.24 -8.24
C TRP A 102 -4.61 11.88 -8.80
N ASN A 103 -4.51 12.74 -9.80
CA ASN A 103 -5.67 13.32 -10.49
C ASN A 103 -6.49 12.26 -11.23
N ASP A 104 -5.86 11.21 -11.78
CA ASP A 104 -6.57 10.08 -12.38
C ASP A 104 -7.39 9.32 -11.31
N TYR A 105 -6.84 9.15 -10.10
CA TYR A 105 -7.56 8.59 -8.97
C TYR A 105 -8.76 9.46 -8.54
N LEU A 106 -8.55 10.75 -8.38
CA LEU A 106 -9.64 11.69 -8.04
C LEU A 106 -10.74 11.72 -9.12
N HIS A 107 -10.36 11.65 -10.38
CA HIS A 107 -11.31 11.57 -11.48
C HIS A 107 -12.18 10.31 -11.38
N TRP A 108 -11.56 9.17 -11.11
CA TRP A 108 -12.29 7.92 -10.94
C TRP A 108 -13.22 7.96 -9.72
N LEU A 109 -12.75 8.44 -8.56
CA LEU A 109 -13.60 8.60 -7.38
C LEU A 109 -14.82 9.48 -7.68
N LYS A 110 -14.63 10.58 -8.40
CA LYS A 110 -15.72 11.46 -8.80
C LYS A 110 -16.71 10.77 -9.75
N LEU A 111 -16.21 9.91 -10.63
CA LEU A 111 -17.05 9.14 -11.55
C LEU A 111 -17.93 8.12 -10.82
N VAL A 112 -17.36 7.44 -9.82
CA VAL A 112 -18.03 6.35 -9.12
C VAL A 112 -18.93 6.85 -7.99
N TYR A 113 -18.43 7.78 -7.18
CA TYR A 113 -19.04 8.21 -5.93
C TYR A 113 -19.55 9.65 -5.92
N GLY A 114 -19.22 10.44 -6.94
CA GLY A 114 -19.39 11.90 -6.90
C GLY A 114 -20.82 12.38 -6.66
N ASP A 115 -21.81 11.61 -7.07
CA ASP A 115 -23.22 11.97 -6.92
C ASP A 115 -23.81 11.49 -5.59
N THR A 116 -23.36 10.33 -5.08
CA THR A 116 -23.96 9.66 -3.91
C THR A 116 -23.14 9.85 -2.65
N TYR A 117 -21.81 9.81 -2.75
CA TYR A 117 -20.87 9.90 -1.63
C TYR A 117 -19.78 10.94 -1.87
N PRO A 118 -20.12 12.24 -2.01
CA PRO A 118 -19.14 13.31 -2.30
C PRO A 118 -18.06 13.44 -1.22
N GLU A 119 -18.33 13.00 0.01
CA GLU A 119 -17.36 12.97 1.11
C GLU A 119 -16.15 12.08 0.80
N LEU A 120 -16.30 11.00 0.03
CA LEU A 120 -15.19 10.15 -0.38
C LEU A 120 -14.24 10.87 -1.34
N VAL A 121 -14.80 11.69 -2.24
CA VAL A 121 -14.01 12.52 -3.14
C VAL A 121 -13.26 13.60 -2.36
N ASN A 122 -13.95 14.27 -1.44
CA ASN A 122 -13.35 15.32 -0.60
C ASN A 122 -12.24 14.77 0.28
N ARG A 123 -12.47 13.61 0.92
CA ARG A 123 -11.47 12.92 1.74
C ARG A 123 -10.20 12.55 0.96
N ALA A 124 -10.32 12.24 -0.33
CA ALA A 124 -9.18 11.91 -1.17
C ALA A 124 -8.39 13.13 -1.67
N LEU A 125 -8.88 14.36 -1.46
CA LEU A 125 -8.15 15.55 -1.83
C LEU A 125 -6.91 15.71 -0.96
N PRO A 126 -5.72 15.95 -1.55
CA PRO A 126 -4.54 16.31 -0.78
C PRO A 126 -4.76 17.61 -0.01
N ASP A 127 -4.24 17.69 1.19
CA ASP A 127 -4.28 18.91 1.99
C ASP A 127 -3.38 19.97 1.36
N THR A 128 -3.97 21.03 0.84
CA THR A 128 -3.23 22.15 0.23
C THR A 128 -2.75 23.17 1.26
N ASN A 129 -3.29 23.17 2.48
CA ASN A 129 -2.88 24.11 3.54
C ASN A 129 -1.47 23.83 4.05
N ILE A 130 -0.92 22.64 3.77
CA ILE A 130 0.47 22.30 4.06
C ILE A 130 1.49 23.29 3.50
N TRP A 131 1.15 23.98 2.41
CA TRP A 131 2.02 25.00 1.83
C TRP A 131 2.06 26.28 2.65
N ARG A 132 1.06 26.51 3.53
CA ARG A 132 0.95 27.65 4.43
C ARG A 132 1.61 27.45 5.80
N GLU A 133 2.04 26.24 6.11
CA GLU A 133 2.77 25.96 7.38
C GLU A 133 4.14 26.65 7.45
N VAL A 134 4.65 27.07 6.32
CA VAL A 134 5.96 27.71 6.20
C VAL A 134 5.78 29.22 6.17
N THR A 135 6.67 29.96 6.80
CA THR A 135 6.69 31.43 6.79
C THR A 135 7.09 32.03 5.43
N GLU A 136 7.00 31.26 4.37
CA GLU A 136 7.34 31.60 2.99
C GLU A 136 6.09 31.90 2.18
N TYR A 137 6.24 32.60 1.05
CA TYR A 137 5.14 32.88 0.14
C TYR A 137 4.91 31.70 -0.80
N ASN A 138 4.04 30.78 -0.42
CA ASN A 138 3.70 29.57 -1.17
C ASN A 138 2.23 29.52 -1.62
N GLU A 139 1.52 30.64 -1.69
CA GLU A 139 0.14 30.69 -2.17
C GLU A 139 -0.04 30.15 -3.59
N PRO A 140 0.90 30.34 -4.55
CA PRO A 140 0.78 29.71 -5.87
C PRO A 140 0.74 28.17 -5.80
N GLN A 141 1.42 27.56 -4.84
CA GLN A 141 1.42 26.10 -4.66
C GLN A 141 0.07 25.61 -4.10
N VAL A 142 -0.57 26.37 -3.23
CA VAL A 142 -1.92 26.06 -2.72
C VAL A 142 -2.91 25.89 -3.87
N ASP A 143 -2.86 26.81 -4.85
CA ASP A 143 -3.82 26.86 -5.95
C ASP A 143 -3.45 25.92 -7.11
N TYR A 144 -2.16 25.82 -7.46
CA TYR A 144 -1.71 25.25 -8.72
C TYR A 144 -0.99 23.92 -8.62
N TYR A 145 -0.36 23.59 -7.48
CA TYR A 145 0.55 22.46 -7.40
C TYR A 145 -0.09 21.12 -7.83
N LEU A 146 -1.28 20.82 -7.36
CA LEU A 146 -1.97 19.57 -7.71
C LEU A 146 -2.55 19.57 -9.13
N ARG A 147 -3.06 20.73 -9.60
CA ARG A 147 -3.97 20.78 -10.75
C ARG A 147 -3.36 21.33 -12.02
N HIS A 148 -2.32 22.16 -11.90
CA HIS A 148 -1.76 22.82 -13.06
C HIS A 148 -0.83 21.88 -13.84
N PRO A 149 -0.94 21.79 -15.19
CA PRO A 149 -0.15 20.88 -16.02
C PRO A 149 1.37 21.03 -15.88
N ALA A 150 1.87 22.19 -15.43
CA ALA A 150 3.29 22.42 -15.17
C ALA A 150 3.84 21.52 -14.05
N TYR A 151 2.99 21.10 -13.12
CA TYR A 151 3.34 20.25 -11.99
C TYR A 151 2.87 18.79 -12.16
N ARG A 152 2.42 18.43 -13.34
CA ARG A 152 1.86 17.11 -13.63
C ARG A 152 2.81 15.97 -13.29
N ASP A 153 4.08 16.12 -13.63
CA ASP A 153 5.16 15.14 -13.44
C ASP A 153 5.94 15.36 -12.12
N TYR A 154 5.40 16.14 -11.20
CA TYR A 154 5.92 16.34 -9.85
C TYR A 154 5.27 15.35 -8.87
N PRO A 155 5.96 14.97 -7.79
CA PRO A 155 5.40 14.04 -6.81
C PRO A 155 4.17 14.63 -6.13
N VAL A 156 3.17 13.82 -5.86
CA VAL A 156 2.04 14.24 -5.04
C VAL A 156 2.50 14.42 -3.59
N VAL A 157 2.07 15.51 -2.96
CA VAL A 157 2.32 15.83 -1.54
C VAL A 157 1.02 16.26 -0.87
N GLY A 158 1.03 16.33 0.46
CA GLY A 158 -0.19 16.64 1.20
C GLY A 158 -1.12 15.43 1.33
N VAL A 159 -0.59 14.23 1.17
CA VAL A 159 -1.32 12.98 1.28
C VAL A 159 -0.96 12.26 2.57
N SER A 160 -1.97 11.75 3.25
CA SER A 160 -1.81 10.94 4.45
C SER A 160 -1.45 9.49 4.08
N TRP A 161 -1.00 8.72 5.07
CA TRP A 161 -0.72 7.29 4.88
C TRP A 161 -1.98 6.49 4.50
N LEU A 162 -3.13 6.87 5.07
CA LEU A 162 -4.41 6.24 4.74
C LEU A 162 -4.78 6.48 3.28
N GLN A 163 -4.72 7.74 2.81
CA GLN A 163 -4.97 8.09 1.42
C GLN A 163 -4.01 7.37 0.46
N ALA A 164 -2.73 7.31 0.79
CA ALA A 164 -1.74 6.58 0.00
C ALA A 164 -2.04 5.07 -0.08
N SER A 165 -2.51 4.47 1.02
CA SER A 165 -2.91 3.06 1.07
C SER A 165 -4.17 2.80 0.23
N GLU A 166 -5.15 3.69 0.26
CA GLU A 166 -6.37 3.61 -0.55
C GLU A 166 -6.06 3.75 -2.04
N TYR A 167 -5.16 4.65 -2.41
CA TYR A 167 -4.65 4.75 -3.77
C TYR A 167 -4.07 3.43 -4.28
N CYS A 168 -3.29 2.71 -3.45
CA CYS A 168 -2.73 1.41 -3.81
C CYS A 168 -3.83 0.37 -4.09
N VAL A 169 -4.90 0.36 -3.29
CA VAL A 169 -6.06 -0.52 -3.51
C VAL A 169 -6.76 -0.17 -4.81
N TRP A 170 -7.09 1.09 -5.02
CA TRP A 170 -7.68 1.57 -6.27
C TRP A 170 -6.85 1.18 -7.50
N ARG A 171 -5.54 1.39 -7.45
CA ARG A 171 -4.63 1.03 -8.55
C ARG A 171 -4.65 -0.47 -8.83
N THR A 172 -4.69 -1.30 -7.78
CA THR A 172 -4.84 -2.76 -7.91
C THR A 172 -6.07 -3.11 -8.72
N ASP A 173 -7.20 -2.50 -8.37
CA ASP A 173 -8.48 -2.80 -9.01
C ASP A 173 -8.49 -2.35 -10.47
N ARG A 174 -8.00 -1.15 -10.77
CA ARG A 174 -7.94 -0.66 -12.16
C ARG A 174 -7.01 -1.46 -13.05
N VAL A 175 -5.85 -1.87 -12.52
CA VAL A 175 -4.90 -2.70 -13.28
C VAL A 175 -5.47 -4.10 -13.56
N ASN A 176 -6.06 -4.74 -12.56
CA ASN A 176 -6.65 -6.07 -12.72
C ASN A 176 -7.89 -6.04 -13.62
N GLU A 177 -8.73 -5.01 -13.52
CA GLU A 177 -9.85 -4.79 -14.44
C GLU A 177 -9.35 -4.71 -15.90
N LEU A 178 -8.33 -3.88 -16.15
CA LEU A 178 -7.75 -3.74 -17.48
C LEU A 178 -7.18 -5.06 -18.01
N ILE A 179 -6.52 -5.84 -17.17
CA ILE A 179 -6.00 -7.17 -17.55
C ILE A 179 -7.14 -8.09 -17.95
N LEU A 180 -8.20 -8.19 -17.17
CA LEU A 180 -9.37 -9.02 -17.47
C LEU A 180 -10.05 -8.61 -18.78
N ILE A 181 -10.16 -7.30 -19.05
CA ILE A 181 -10.70 -6.79 -20.31
C ILE A 181 -9.77 -7.13 -21.49
N ARG A 182 -8.47 -6.93 -21.33
CA ARG A 182 -7.46 -7.21 -22.37
C ARG A 182 -7.45 -8.69 -22.76
N GLU A 183 -7.56 -9.58 -21.77
CA GLU A 183 -7.62 -11.04 -21.99
C GLU A 183 -9.01 -11.50 -22.50
N GLY A 184 -9.97 -10.59 -22.67
CA GLY A 184 -11.32 -10.91 -23.13
C GLY A 184 -12.18 -11.69 -22.14
N LEU A 185 -11.81 -11.66 -20.87
CA LEU A 185 -12.48 -12.37 -19.77
C LEU A 185 -13.59 -11.54 -19.13
N MET A 186 -13.63 -10.25 -19.43
CA MET A 186 -14.63 -9.29 -18.98
C MET A 186 -14.81 -8.20 -20.03
N SER A 187 -15.99 -7.61 -20.10
CA SER A 187 -16.25 -6.40 -20.91
C SER A 187 -16.31 -5.18 -20.02
N TYR A 188 -15.77 -4.06 -20.51
CA TYR A 188 -15.91 -2.79 -19.79
C TYR A 188 -17.38 -2.35 -19.80
N SER A 189 -17.94 -2.12 -18.62
CA SER A 189 -19.31 -1.65 -18.41
C SER A 189 -19.30 -0.26 -17.79
N PRO A 190 -19.55 0.82 -18.55
CA PRO A 190 -19.62 2.16 -17.97
C PRO A 190 -20.73 2.31 -16.92
N SER A 191 -21.85 1.64 -17.11
CA SER A 191 -22.99 1.66 -16.18
C SER A 191 -22.75 0.87 -14.91
N GLY A 192 -21.82 -0.08 -14.92
CA GLY A 192 -21.41 -0.88 -13.76
C GLY A 192 -20.31 -0.23 -12.90
N GLN A 193 -20.01 1.05 -13.15
CA GLN A 193 -19.00 1.80 -12.40
C GLN A 193 -19.64 2.82 -11.45
N ALA A 194 -20.75 2.46 -10.81
CA ALA A 194 -21.46 3.35 -9.89
C ALA A 194 -21.52 2.75 -8.50
N ASP A 195 -21.21 3.54 -7.48
CA ASP A 195 -21.32 3.20 -6.06
C ASP A 195 -20.81 1.78 -5.73
N GLU A 196 -21.66 0.97 -5.12
CA GLU A 196 -21.34 -0.41 -4.71
C GLU A 196 -21.16 -1.39 -5.88
N GLU A 197 -21.60 -1.03 -7.09
CA GLU A 197 -21.53 -1.91 -8.27
C GLU A 197 -20.19 -1.84 -8.99
N HIS A 198 -19.32 -0.88 -8.66
CA HIS A 198 -18.03 -0.76 -9.33
C HIS A 198 -17.16 -2.00 -9.16
N PHE A 199 -16.25 -2.19 -10.12
CA PHE A 199 -15.31 -3.30 -10.07
C PHE A 199 -14.30 -3.14 -8.93
N THR A 200 -14.20 -4.17 -8.07
CA THR A 200 -13.06 -4.39 -7.18
C THR A 200 -12.53 -5.81 -7.40
N THR A 201 -11.22 -5.98 -7.33
CA THR A 201 -10.59 -7.30 -7.47
C THR A 201 -11.14 -8.30 -6.46
N ASP A 202 -11.43 -7.85 -5.25
CA ASP A 202 -11.98 -8.70 -4.20
C ASP A 202 -13.43 -9.11 -4.46
N SER A 203 -14.29 -8.20 -4.94
CA SER A 203 -15.68 -8.52 -5.28
C SER A 203 -15.76 -9.48 -6.46
N TYR A 204 -14.89 -9.30 -7.46
CA TYR A 204 -14.78 -10.22 -8.59
C TYR A 204 -14.35 -11.62 -8.14
N LEU A 205 -13.26 -11.74 -7.36
CA LEU A 205 -12.75 -13.01 -6.85
C LEU A 205 -13.70 -13.72 -5.86
N SER A 206 -14.58 -12.98 -5.21
CA SER A 206 -15.63 -13.54 -4.34
C SER A 206 -16.92 -13.88 -5.06
N GLY A 207 -17.02 -13.60 -6.36
CA GLY A 207 -18.23 -13.82 -7.17
C GLY A 207 -19.37 -12.83 -6.88
N GLN A 208 -19.06 -11.68 -6.26
CA GLN A 208 -20.05 -10.66 -5.88
C GLN A 208 -20.07 -9.46 -6.85
N TYR A 209 -19.24 -9.46 -7.87
CA TYR A 209 -19.27 -8.45 -8.91
C TYR A 209 -20.42 -8.74 -9.88
N SER A 210 -21.34 -7.78 -10.01
CA SER A 210 -22.58 -7.92 -10.79
C SER A 210 -22.49 -7.39 -12.23
N GLY A 211 -21.38 -6.72 -12.60
CA GLY A 211 -21.18 -6.21 -13.95
C GLY A 211 -21.07 -7.31 -15.00
N ASP A 212 -20.85 -6.92 -16.28
CA ASP A 212 -20.73 -7.84 -17.44
C ASP A 212 -19.53 -8.82 -17.35
N ALA A 213 -19.27 -9.33 -16.14
CA ALA A 213 -18.25 -10.35 -15.89
C ALA A 213 -18.51 -11.67 -16.63
N ALA A 214 -19.74 -11.87 -17.09
CA ALA A 214 -20.19 -13.16 -17.62
C ALA A 214 -19.94 -13.37 -19.12
N SER A 215 -19.46 -12.36 -19.86
CA SER A 215 -19.32 -12.48 -21.31
C SER A 215 -18.09 -13.25 -21.78
N GLY A 216 -17.11 -13.52 -20.90
CA GLY A 216 -15.82 -14.11 -21.26
C GLY A 216 -15.16 -14.97 -20.18
N GLY A 217 -15.86 -15.91 -19.56
CA GLY A 217 -15.24 -16.78 -18.54
C GLY A 217 -14.22 -17.77 -19.11
N LEU A 218 -13.32 -18.24 -18.25
CA LEU A 218 -12.45 -19.37 -18.55
C LEU A 218 -13.26 -20.66 -18.71
N LYS A 219 -12.72 -21.62 -19.45
CA LYS A 219 -13.35 -22.94 -19.55
C LYS A 219 -13.36 -23.61 -18.17
N ASP A 220 -14.55 -24.04 -17.75
CA ASP A 220 -14.74 -24.82 -16.53
C ASP A 220 -14.61 -26.32 -16.88
N PHE A 221 -13.63 -27.01 -16.31
CA PHE A 221 -13.45 -28.42 -16.46
C PHE A 221 -14.20 -29.23 -15.39
N ASN A 222 -14.90 -28.60 -14.48
CA ASN A 222 -15.72 -29.27 -13.47
C ASN A 222 -16.84 -30.08 -14.16
N PRO A 223 -16.94 -31.39 -13.96
CA PRO A 223 -18.00 -32.21 -14.57
C PRO A 223 -19.42 -31.79 -14.17
N LYS A 224 -19.58 -31.01 -13.13
CA LYS A 224 -20.84 -30.44 -12.64
C LYS A 224 -20.98 -28.95 -12.90
N GLY A 225 -20.00 -28.33 -13.55
CA GLY A 225 -19.97 -26.91 -13.84
C GLY A 225 -20.88 -26.49 -14.99
N THR A 226 -20.94 -25.20 -15.24
CA THR A 226 -21.75 -24.59 -16.31
C THR A 226 -21.02 -24.48 -17.65
N GLY A 227 -19.76 -24.96 -17.72
CA GLY A 227 -18.89 -24.89 -18.89
C GLY A 227 -17.99 -23.68 -18.97
N THR A 228 -18.31 -22.63 -18.20
CA THR A 228 -17.45 -21.43 -18.03
C THR A 228 -17.40 -21.03 -16.55
N ARG A 229 -16.28 -20.49 -16.11
CA ARG A 229 -16.08 -19.99 -14.75
C ARG A 229 -15.35 -18.65 -14.74
N LEU A 230 -15.48 -17.91 -13.65
CA LEU A 230 -14.69 -16.70 -13.41
C LEU A 230 -13.22 -17.05 -13.19
N VAL A 231 -12.36 -16.07 -13.40
CA VAL A 231 -10.93 -16.17 -13.08
C VAL A 231 -10.74 -16.24 -11.57
N THR A 232 -9.84 -17.10 -11.15
CA THR A 232 -9.42 -17.27 -9.76
C THR A 232 -7.93 -16.91 -9.60
N MET A 233 -7.47 -16.78 -8.37
CA MET A 233 -6.03 -16.55 -8.12
C MET A 233 -5.14 -17.69 -8.63
N SER A 234 -5.67 -18.91 -8.74
CA SER A 234 -4.95 -20.08 -9.25
C SER A 234 -4.67 -20.04 -10.75
N ASP A 235 -5.35 -19.17 -11.49
CA ASP A 235 -5.16 -19.04 -12.94
C ASP A 235 -3.92 -18.19 -13.30
N GLY A 236 -3.35 -17.45 -12.33
CA GLY A 236 -2.15 -16.64 -12.53
C GLY A 236 -2.31 -15.41 -13.42
N ILE A 237 -3.56 -15.01 -13.75
CA ILE A 237 -3.88 -13.87 -14.62
C ILE A 237 -3.92 -12.56 -13.82
N ILE A 238 -4.52 -12.62 -12.64
CA ILE A 238 -4.70 -11.46 -11.76
C ILE A 238 -3.40 -11.18 -11.02
N LEU A 239 -2.96 -9.93 -11.06
CA LEU A 239 -1.78 -9.49 -10.33
C LEU A 239 -2.04 -9.36 -8.82
N PRO A 240 -1.01 -9.56 -7.99
CA PRO A 240 -1.04 -9.23 -6.58
C PRO A 240 -1.38 -7.76 -6.35
N ARG A 241 -1.74 -7.45 -5.11
CA ARG A 241 -2.11 -6.09 -4.75
C ARG A 241 -0.92 -5.14 -4.79
N TYR A 242 -1.15 -3.96 -5.34
CA TYR A 242 -0.30 -2.81 -5.05
C TYR A 242 -0.48 -2.43 -3.57
N ARG A 243 0.60 -2.07 -2.95
CA ARG A 243 0.68 -1.66 -1.55
C ARG A 243 1.81 -0.66 -1.35
N LEU A 244 1.89 -0.03 -0.21
CA LEU A 244 3.10 0.67 0.17
C LEU A 244 4.24 -0.37 0.37
N PRO A 245 5.49 -0.03 0.05
CA PRO A 245 6.64 -0.88 0.38
C PRO A 245 6.78 -1.01 1.90
N THR A 246 7.29 -2.13 2.37
CA THR A 246 7.76 -2.21 3.75
C THR A 246 9.01 -1.35 3.93
N GLU A 247 9.32 -0.95 5.15
CA GLU A 247 10.51 -0.17 5.45
C GLU A 247 11.79 -0.89 4.99
N ALA A 248 11.83 -2.21 5.17
CA ALA A 248 12.96 -3.04 4.72
C ALA A 248 13.09 -3.12 3.20
N GLU A 249 11.97 -3.29 2.48
CA GLU A 249 11.96 -3.28 1.01
C GLU A 249 12.41 -1.92 0.47
N TRP A 250 11.90 -0.85 1.06
CA TRP A 250 12.25 0.50 0.66
C TRP A 250 13.76 0.78 0.83
N GLU A 251 14.31 0.44 2.01
CA GLU A 251 15.73 0.67 2.30
C GLU A 251 16.64 -0.23 1.44
N TYR A 252 16.24 -1.49 1.24
CA TYR A 252 16.94 -2.42 0.34
C TYR A 252 16.98 -1.90 -1.09
N ALA A 253 15.82 -1.50 -1.63
CA ALA A 253 15.72 -0.95 -2.96
C ALA A 253 16.52 0.36 -3.13
N ALA A 254 16.50 1.24 -2.10
CA ALA A 254 17.23 2.48 -2.12
C ALA A 254 18.75 2.28 -2.21
N LEU A 255 19.29 1.29 -1.51
CA LEU A 255 20.73 1.03 -1.51
C LEU A 255 21.24 0.50 -2.85
N GLY A 256 20.37 -0.08 -3.68
CA GLY A 256 20.73 -0.49 -5.05
C GLY A 256 21.91 -1.47 -5.10
N LEU A 257 21.86 -2.53 -4.29
CA LEU A 257 22.97 -3.48 -4.13
C LEU A 257 22.99 -4.56 -5.23
N VAL A 258 22.69 -4.19 -6.48
CA VAL A 258 22.70 -5.12 -7.61
C VAL A 258 24.07 -5.76 -7.78
N GLY A 259 24.10 -7.09 -7.84
CA GLY A 259 25.33 -7.87 -7.97
C GLY A 259 26.13 -8.04 -6.68
N ASN A 260 25.84 -7.30 -5.62
CA ASN A 260 26.54 -7.44 -4.34
C ASN A 260 25.84 -8.44 -3.39
N SER A 261 24.55 -8.69 -3.60
CA SER A 261 23.76 -9.61 -2.75
C SER A 261 24.16 -11.08 -2.90
N PHE A 262 24.73 -11.46 -4.05
CA PHE A 262 25.05 -12.86 -4.38
C PHE A 262 26.15 -13.49 -3.51
N GLN A 263 27.04 -12.68 -2.96
CA GLN A 263 28.19 -13.19 -2.18
C GLN A 263 28.20 -12.77 -0.71
N GLU A 264 27.19 -12.03 -0.24
CA GLU A 264 27.16 -11.45 1.12
C GLU A 264 28.42 -10.65 1.52
N LEU A 265 29.28 -10.33 0.57
CA LEU A 265 30.56 -9.63 0.78
C LEU A 265 30.39 -8.13 0.58
N ILE A 266 29.36 -7.54 1.17
CA ILE A 266 29.27 -6.08 1.24
C ILE A 266 30.22 -5.62 2.34
N THR A 267 31.45 -5.33 1.97
CA THR A 267 32.46 -4.81 2.89
C THR A 267 32.26 -3.32 3.17
N ASP A 268 31.76 -2.58 2.16
CA ASP A 268 31.50 -1.14 2.26
C ASP A 268 30.02 -0.87 1.91
N ARG A 269 29.23 -0.51 2.91
CA ARG A 269 27.85 -0.11 2.71
C ARG A 269 27.79 1.29 2.08
N ARG A 270 26.92 1.44 1.07
CA ARG A 270 26.62 2.75 0.49
C ARG A 270 25.93 3.66 1.50
N THR A 271 26.36 4.90 1.57
CA THR A 271 25.69 5.93 2.37
C THR A 271 24.44 6.44 1.66
N TYR A 272 24.48 6.53 0.33
CA TYR A 272 23.40 7.03 -0.54
C TYR A 272 23.03 5.99 -1.60
N PRO A 273 21.93 6.20 -2.36
CA PRO A 273 21.52 5.31 -3.46
C PRO A 273 22.53 5.20 -4.62
N TRP A 274 23.62 5.91 -4.59
CA TRP A 274 24.68 5.92 -5.60
C TRP A 274 26.03 5.53 -4.99
N ASN A 275 27.03 5.30 -5.85
CA ASN A 275 28.39 5.03 -5.42
C ASN A 275 29.04 6.29 -4.83
N GLY A 276 29.85 6.09 -3.81
CA GLY A 276 30.55 7.16 -3.09
C GLY A 276 29.74 7.71 -1.91
N HIS A 277 30.42 8.51 -1.09
CA HIS A 277 29.86 9.12 0.12
C HIS A 277 29.48 10.60 -0.08
N TYR A 278 29.53 11.06 -1.32
CA TYR A 278 29.34 12.46 -1.68
C TYR A 278 27.96 12.69 -2.28
N VAL A 279 27.38 13.84 -1.99
CA VAL A 279 26.11 14.30 -2.57
C VAL A 279 26.28 14.95 -3.95
N ARG A 280 27.54 15.07 -4.42
CA ARG A 280 27.90 15.61 -5.73
C ARG A 280 28.42 14.51 -6.65
N ASN A 281 28.19 14.67 -7.93
CA ASN A 281 28.78 13.80 -8.94
C ASN A 281 30.29 14.06 -9.01
N ASP A 282 31.08 13.02 -8.79
CA ASP A 282 32.54 13.01 -8.80
C ASP A 282 33.19 12.47 -10.09
N ASP A 283 32.37 12.24 -11.12
CA ASP A 283 32.82 11.69 -12.41
C ASP A 283 33.74 12.70 -13.14
N ASN A 284 35.04 12.51 -12.96
CA ASN A 284 36.07 13.39 -13.46
C ASN A 284 36.03 13.51 -14.99
N GLY A 285 35.70 14.69 -15.49
CA GLY A 285 35.62 15.02 -16.91
C GLY A 285 34.27 14.80 -17.56
N GLY A 286 33.29 14.32 -16.82
CA GLY A 286 31.93 14.21 -17.29
C GLY A 286 31.18 15.55 -17.30
N ARG A 287 30.17 15.69 -18.16
CA ARG A 287 29.28 16.86 -18.26
C ARG A 287 28.63 17.22 -16.91
N PHE A 288 28.43 16.23 -16.05
CA PHE A 288 27.71 16.35 -14.77
C PHE A 288 28.66 16.47 -13.56
N PHE A 289 29.98 16.64 -13.79
CA PHE A 289 30.95 16.77 -12.69
C PHE A 289 30.57 17.92 -11.75
N GLY A 290 30.47 17.63 -10.45
CA GLY A 290 30.15 18.58 -9.39
C GLY A 290 28.66 18.93 -9.27
N THR A 291 27.78 18.40 -10.14
CA THR A 291 26.32 18.57 -9.99
C THR A 291 25.81 17.81 -8.78
N ILE A 292 24.76 18.34 -8.14
CA ILE A 292 24.09 17.69 -7.01
C ILE A 292 23.27 16.50 -7.51
N ARG A 293 23.25 15.42 -6.73
CA ARG A 293 22.64 14.12 -7.13
C ARG A 293 21.22 13.92 -6.58
N ALA A 294 20.71 14.81 -5.74
CA ALA A 294 19.38 14.72 -5.15
C ALA A 294 18.87 16.12 -4.80
N ASN A 295 17.55 16.26 -4.65
CA ASN A 295 16.91 17.48 -4.22
C ASN A 295 16.85 17.55 -2.68
N PHE A 296 17.66 18.43 -2.06
CA PHE A 296 17.75 18.63 -0.62
C PHE A 296 18.34 20.02 -0.30
N VAL A 297 18.14 20.51 0.93
CA VAL A 297 18.74 21.78 1.39
C VAL A 297 20.23 21.63 1.57
N ARG A 298 21.01 22.37 0.80
CA ARG A 298 22.45 22.40 0.89
C ARG A 298 22.98 23.23 2.04
N GLY A 299 22.37 24.39 2.30
CA GLY A 299 22.81 25.36 3.32
C GLY A 299 21.66 26.15 3.93
N SER A 300 21.98 27.09 4.82
CA SER A 300 20.98 27.99 5.39
C SER A 300 20.46 28.98 4.34
N GLY A 301 19.15 28.98 4.11
CA GLY A 301 18.50 29.90 3.18
C GLY A 301 18.77 29.63 1.71
N ASP A 302 19.27 28.44 1.38
CA ASP A 302 19.66 28.07 0.02
C ASP A 302 19.14 26.69 -0.33
N TYR A 303 17.98 26.63 -0.98
CA TYR A 303 17.37 25.42 -1.50
C TYR A 303 17.87 25.06 -2.89
N MET A 304 18.27 26.05 -3.68
CA MET A 304 18.71 25.88 -5.08
C MET A 304 20.23 25.91 -5.25
N GLY A 305 20.98 26.22 -4.23
CA GLY A 305 22.42 26.35 -4.29
C GLY A 305 22.89 27.78 -4.57
N VAL A 306 23.83 27.96 -5.48
CA VAL A 306 24.42 29.28 -5.80
C VAL A 306 23.58 29.99 -6.85
N ALA A 307 23.29 31.27 -6.66
CA ALA A 307 22.56 32.08 -7.64
C ALA A 307 23.20 32.00 -9.04
N GLY A 308 22.38 31.74 -10.05
CA GLY A 308 22.81 31.54 -11.43
C GLY A 308 23.28 30.14 -11.77
N TYR A 309 23.38 29.24 -10.79
CA TYR A 309 23.64 27.81 -10.96
C TYR A 309 22.58 27.00 -10.25
N LEU A 310 21.76 26.30 -11.00
CA LEU A 310 20.81 25.32 -10.47
C LEU A 310 21.61 24.08 -10.02
N ASN A 311 21.95 24.00 -8.74
CA ASN A 311 22.68 22.87 -8.22
C ASN A 311 21.80 21.64 -8.06
N ASP A 312 20.54 21.84 -7.67
CA ASP A 312 19.53 20.81 -7.49
C ASP A 312 18.34 20.95 -8.43
N ASN A 313 18.31 21.95 -9.30
CA ASN A 313 17.28 22.21 -10.29
C ASN A 313 15.87 22.45 -9.73
N ALA A 314 15.73 22.67 -8.42
CA ALA A 314 14.43 22.80 -7.78
C ALA A 314 14.44 23.87 -6.67
N ASP A 315 13.33 24.56 -6.55
CA ASP A 315 13.02 25.52 -5.47
C ASP A 315 12.33 24.79 -4.31
N ILE A 316 11.40 23.93 -4.66
CA ILE A 316 10.67 23.04 -3.75
C ILE A 316 10.87 21.60 -4.20
N THR A 317 9.81 20.91 -4.60
CA THR A 317 9.89 19.59 -5.23
C THR A 317 10.43 19.71 -6.67
N ALA A 318 11.00 18.63 -7.18
CA ALA A 318 11.43 18.49 -8.57
C ALA A 318 10.57 17.48 -9.32
N PRO A 319 10.54 17.51 -10.67
CA PRO A 319 9.94 16.44 -11.44
C PRO A 319 10.54 15.08 -11.07
N VAL A 320 9.72 14.03 -11.08
CA VAL A 320 10.11 12.69 -10.59
C VAL A 320 11.29 12.06 -11.35
N TYR A 321 11.61 12.54 -12.54
CA TYR A 321 12.77 12.09 -13.35
C TYR A 321 13.94 13.09 -13.37
N ALA A 322 13.95 14.06 -12.45
CA ALA A 322 14.94 15.14 -12.51
C ALA A 322 16.39 14.70 -12.19
N TYR A 323 16.55 13.64 -11.45
CA TYR A 323 17.86 13.13 -11.01
C TYR A 323 18.11 11.72 -11.55
N PRO A 324 19.39 11.28 -11.65
CA PRO A 324 19.71 9.93 -12.10
C PRO A 324 19.14 8.86 -11.16
N PRO A 325 18.64 7.73 -11.70
CA PRO A 325 18.17 6.62 -10.90
C PRO A 325 19.32 5.86 -10.23
N ASN A 326 18.98 5.02 -9.27
CA ASN A 326 19.92 4.05 -8.69
C ASN A 326 20.12 2.82 -9.60
N ASP A 327 20.87 1.81 -9.13
CA ASP A 327 21.21 0.63 -9.91
C ASP A 327 20.01 -0.26 -10.28
N TYR A 328 18.88 -0.15 -9.57
CA TYR A 328 17.61 -0.79 -9.94
C TYR A 328 16.76 0.03 -10.93
N GLY A 329 17.17 1.24 -11.27
CA GLY A 329 16.38 2.15 -12.11
C GLY A 329 15.37 2.99 -11.31
N LEU A 330 15.47 3.03 -9.98
CA LEU A 330 14.55 3.79 -9.12
C LEU A 330 15.04 5.22 -8.95
N PHE A 331 14.16 6.18 -9.22
CA PHE A 331 14.43 7.61 -9.10
C PHE A 331 14.13 8.12 -7.69
N ASN A 332 14.85 9.16 -7.29
CA ASN A 332 14.62 9.96 -6.07
C ASN A 332 14.53 9.16 -4.76
N MET A 333 15.24 8.02 -4.68
CA MET A 333 15.33 7.26 -3.42
C MET A 333 16.10 8.03 -2.31
N SER A 334 16.47 9.27 -2.57
CA SER A 334 17.17 10.18 -1.67
C SER A 334 16.80 11.60 -2.03
N GLY A 335 16.12 12.31 -1.13
CA GLY A 335 15.66 13.69 -1.36
C GLY A 335 14.36 13.76 -2.17
N ASN A 336 14.05 14.90 -2.74
CA ASN A 336 12.80 15.30 -3.38
C ASN A 336 11.62 15.27 -2.39
N VAL A 337 10.91 14.17 -2.23
CA VAL A 337 9.93 13.99 -1.16
C VAL A 337 10.27 12.77 -0.32
N SER A 338 10.01 12.86 0.97
CA SER A 338 10.00 11.67 1.83
C SER A 338 8.85 10.76 1.42
N GLU A 339 8.97 9.47 1.66
CA GLU A 339 8.01 8.49 1.19
C GLU A 339 7.43 7.66 2.32
N TRP A 340 6.09 7.56 2.35
CA TRP A 340 5.40 6.66 3.24
C TRP A 340 5.79 5.20 2.97
N VAL A 341 6.01 4.46 4.06
CA VAL A 341 6.13 3.01 4.02
C VAL A 341 5.03 2.34 4.86
N MET A 342 4.86 1.04 4.69
CA MET A 342 3.77 0.30 5.34
C MET A 342 3.89 0.25 6.86
N ASP A 343 5.12 0.29 7.38
CA ASP A 343 5.44 -0.05 8.76
C ASP A 343 4.91 0.97 9.77
N VAL A 344 4.40 0.45 10.89
CA VAL A 344 4.17 1.23 12.11
C VAL A 344 5.52 1.52 12.75
N TYR A 345 5.70 2.76 13.21
CA TYR A 345 6.91 3.10 13.95
C TYR A 345 6.95 2.39 15.31
N ARG A 346 7.99 1.63 15.52
CA ARG A 346 8.34 1.04 16.81
C ARG A 346 9.81 1.33 17.10
N PRO A 347 10.17 1.70 18.33
CA PRO A 347 11.57 1.77 18.73
C PRO A 347 12.21 0.40 18.50
N LEU A 348 13.38 0.36 17.85
CA LEU A 348 14.13 -0.85 17.67
C LEU A 348 14.93 -1.14 18.93
N SER A 349 14.91 -2.40 19.39
CA SER A 349 15.73 -2.86 20.49
C SER A 349 16.80 -3.85 20.00
N PRO A 350 17.89 -4.06 20.76
CA PRO A 350 18.89 -5.08 20.45
C PRO A 350 18.32 -6.52 20.39
N GLU A 351 17.09 -6.70 20.86
CA GLU A 351 16.40 -7.98 20.85
C GLU A 351 15.64 -8.25 19.54
N ASP A 352 15.55 -7.28 18.64
CA ASP A 352 15.01 -7.43 17.30
C ASP A 352 15.95 -8.28 16.42
N LYS A 353 15.97 -9.59 16.67
CA LYS A 353 16.92 -10.53 16.05
C LYS A 353 16.36 -11.26 14.84
N SER A 354 15.09 -11.11 14.51
CA SER A 354 14.49 -11.87 13.43
C SER A 354 14.87 -11.30 12.07
N GLU A 355 15.67 -12.02 11.30
CA GLU A 355 16.03 -11.68 9.93
C GLU A 355 14.85 -11.74 8.95
N PHE A 356 13.82 -12.54 9.28
CA PHE A 356 12.68 -12.81 8.41
C PHE A 356 11.42 -12.03 8.79
N ARG A 357 11.50 -11.17 9.79
CA ARG A 357 10.37 -10.39 10.31
C ARG A 357 10.75 -8.93 10.48
N PRO A 358 11.04 -8.27 9.37
CA PRO A 358 11.47 -6.87 9.42
C PRO A 358 10.32 -5.89 9.71
N PHE A 359 9.08 -6.38 9.81
CA PHE A 359 7.87 -5.57 9.90
C PHE A 359 7.15 -5.80 11.25
N ARG A 360 6.81 -4.72 11.95
CA ARG A 360 6.19 -4.74 13.30
C ARG A 360 4.99 -3.79 13.37
N GLY A 361 4.10 -4.01 14.34
CA GLY A 361 2.93 -3.18 14.57
C GLY A 361 1.80 -3.37 13.57
N ASN A 362 1.88 -4.37 12.72
CA ASN A 362 0.90 -4.68 11.69
C ASN A 362 -0.37 -5.31 12.26
N VAL A 363 -1.52 -4.98 11.70
CA VAL A 363 -2.80 -5.63 12.00
C VAL A 363 -3.34 -6.27 10.72
N TYR A 364 -3.37 -7.60 10.72
CA TYR A 364 -3.89 -8.35 9.58
C TYR A 364 -5.41 -8.37 9.56
N LYS A 365 -5.98 -8.27 8.36
CA LYS A 365 -7.42 -8.38 8.12
C LYS A 365 -7.71 -9.60 7.26
N THR A 366 -8.81 -10.29 7.55
CA THR A 366 -9.34 -11.41 6.76
C THR A 366 -10.76 -11.11 6.30
N ARG A 367 -11.21 -11.78 5.24
CA ARG A 367 -12.59 -11.68 4.76
C ARG A 367 -13.54 -12.29 5.79
N VAL A 368 -14.72 -11.71 5.93
CA VAL A 368 -15.79 -12.27 6.77
C VAL A 368 -16.47 -13.40 6.03
N LEU A 369 -16.65 -14.53 6.71
CA LEU A 369 -17.40 -15.68 6.19
C LEU A 369 -18.72 -15.80 6.93
N ASN A 370 -19.77 -16.13 6.18
CA ASN A 370 -21.06 -16.52 6.72
C ASN A 370 -20.97 -17.91 7.37
N SER A 371 -22.02 -18.30 8.09
CA SER A 371 -22.08 -19.61 8.76
C SER A 371 -22.07 -20.81 7.81
N ASP A 372 -22.42 -20.62 6.55
CA ASP A 372 -22.40 -21.60 5.48
C ASP A 372 -21.05 -21.71 4.76
N GLY A 373 -20.07 -20.85 5.14
CA GLY A 373 -18.74 -20.78 4.54
C GLY A 373 -18.66 -19.90 3.29
N SER A 374 -19.74 -19.28 2.86
CA SER A 374 -19.74 -18.25 1.81
C SER A 374 -19.12 -16.93 2.31
N PHE A 375 -18.67 -16.08 1.40
CA PHE A 375 -18.23 -14.73 1.78
C PHE A 375 -19.43 -13.87 2.17
N ALA A 376 -19.29 -13.05 3.20
CA ALA A 376 -20.27 -12.04 3.56
C ALA A 376 -20.44 -11.02 2.42
N ASP A 377 -21.64 -10.48 2.28
CA ASP A 377 -21.95 -9.48 1.27
C ASP A 377 -21.03 -8.26 1.40
N LYS A 378 -20.77 -7.61 0.27
CA LYS A 378 -20.03 -6.35 0.23
C LYS A 378 -20.77 -5.24 0.99
N HIS A 379 -20.08 -4.16 1.32
CA HIS A 379 -20.70 -3.01 1.96
C HIS A 379 -21.56 -2.24 0.94
N ASP A 380 -22.73 -1.84 1.36
CA ASP A 380 -23.69 -1.02 0.62
C ASP A 380 -23.62 0.47 0.99
N LYS A 381 -22.88 0.80 2.03
CA LYS A 381 -22.71 2.15 2.58
C LYS A 381 -21.31 2.34 3.17
N ASN A 382 -20.98 3.59 3.51
CA ASN A 382 -19.76 3.90 4.24
C ASN A 382 -19.78 3.26 5.64
N ILE A 383 -18.64 2.70 6.03
CA ILE A 383 -18.42 2.13 7.36
C ILE A 383 -17.44 3.02 8.11
N TYR A 384 -17.82 3.41 9.32
CA TYR A 384 -17.06 4.35 10.13
C TYR A 384 -16.42 3.69 11.35
N ASP A 385 -15.25 4.18 11.74
CA ASP A 385 -14.67 3.97 13.07
C ASP A 385 -15.39 4.87 14.08
N ILE A 386 -16.45 4.36 14.68
CA ILE A 386 -17.36 5.10 15.55
C ILE A 386 -16.63 5.66 16.78
N ASP A 387 -15.68 4.92 17.35
CA ASP A 387 -14.88 5.40 18.47
C ASP A 387 -13.92 6.53 18.06
N GLY A 388 -13.36 6.41 16.86
CA GLY A 388 -12.56 7.46 16.27
C GLY A 388 -13.35 8.74 16.02
N VAL A 389 -14.55 8.64 15.50
CA VAL A 389 -15.46 9.80 15.30
C VAL A 389 -15.84 10.44 16.64
N ALA A 390 -16.15 9.65 17.66
CA ALA A 390 -16.46 10.16 19.00
C ALA A 390 -15.27 10.94 19.58
N TYR A 391 -14.06 10.43 19.42
CA TYR A 391 -12.83 11.11 19.83
C TYR A 391 -12.62 12.41 19.06
N PHE A 392 -12.83 12.41 17.75
CA PHE A 392 -12.72 13.59 16.92
C PHE A 392 -13.70 14.70 17.39
N LEU A 393 -14.98 14.40 17.53
CA LEU A 393 -15.98 15.40 17.90
C LEU A 393 -15.70 16.04 19.28
N LYS A 394 -15.25 15.22 20.23
CA LYS A 394 -14.84 15.71 21.55
C LYS A 394 -13.69 16.72 21.43
N ASN A 395 -12.64 16.38 20.70
CA ASN A 395 -11.49 17.26 20.52
C ASN A 395 -11.86 18.52 19.71
N TYR A 396 -12.70 18.38 18.69
CA TYR A 396 -13.18 19.49 17.88
C TYR A 396 -13.95 20.49 18.74
N GLN A 397 -14.84 20.01 19.59
CA GLN A 397 -15.60 20.86 20.53
C GLN A 397 -14.68 21.63 21.49
N GLU A 398 -13.65 21.00 22.02
CA GLU A 398 -12.66 21.63 22.89
C GLU A 398 -11.82 22.70 22.17
N GLN A 399 -11.34 22.38 20.96
CA GLN A 399 -10.47 23.28 20.19
C GLN A 399 -11.23 24.44 19.55
N ALA A 400 -12.46 24.21 19.11
CA ALA A 400 -13.29 25.20 18.44
C ALA A 400 -14.16 26.02 19.40
N ALA A 401 -14.07 25.81 20.72
CA ALA A 401 -14.95 26.39 21.73
C ALA A 401 -15.17 27.92 21.60
N THR A 402 -14.17 28.66 21.14
CA THR A 402 -14.26 30.11 20.92
C THR A 402 -14.93 30.52 19.61
N ARG A 403 -15.15 29.59 18.68
CA ARG A 403 -15.73 29.82 17.34
C ARG A 403 -17.15 29.27 17.23
N LEU A 404 -17.57 28.40 18.16
CA LEU A 404 -18.87 27.73 18.11
C LEU A 404 -19.99 28.69 18.47
N THR A 405 -20.99 28.73 17.63
CA THR A 405 -22.28 29.40 17.87
C THR A 405 -23.19 28.49 18.70
N GLN A 406 -24.32 29.01 19.17
CA GLN A 406 -25.33 28.19 19.86
C GLN A 406 -25.90 27.12 18.91
N THR A 407 -26.03 27.43 17.62
CA THR A 407 -26.49 26.47 16.60
C THR A 407 -25.47 25.36 16.42
N SER A 408 -24.18 25.71 16.31
CA SER A 408 -23.08 24.74 16.19
C SER A 408 -23.02 23.80 17.40
N LEU A 409 -23.20 24.33 18.61
CA LEU A 409 -23.24 23.52 19.84
C LEU A 409 -24.41 22.54 19.83
N THR A 410 -25.60 22.99 19.38
CA THR A 410 -26.78 22.11 19.26
C THR A 410 -26.54 21.00 18.23
N LEU A 411 -25.92 21.30 17.09
CA LEU A 411 -25.55 20.30 16.09
C LEU A 411 -24.59 19.26 16.66
N LEU A 412 -23.53 19.71 17.34
CA LEU A 412 -22.57 18.81 18.00
C LEU A 412 -23.21 17.93 19.07
N GLU A 413 -24.13 18.47 19.86
CA GLU A 413 -24.88 17.70 20.87
C GLU A 413 -25.74 16.61 20.20
N GLN A 414 -26.42 16.93 19.12
CA GLN A 414 -27.23 15.96 18.36
C GLN A 414 -26.35 14.85 17.75
N CYS A 415 -25.21 15.20 17.14
CA CYS A 415 -24.26 14.22 16.62
C CYS A 415 -23.71 13.33 17.74
N ASN A 416 -23.29 13.90 18.86
CA ASN A 416 -22.80 13.13 20.00
C ASN A 416 -23.85 12.16 20.57
N LEU A 417 -25.13 12.53 20.58
CA LEU A 417 -26.22 11.63 20.99
C LEU A 417 -26.34 10.42 20.05
N LYS A 418 -26.28 10.65 18.73
CA LYS A 418 -26.33 9.57 17.74
C LYS A 418 -25.11 8.64 17.84
N ILE A 419 -23.92 9.21 18.01
CA ILE A 419 -22.68 8.44 18.15
C ILE A 419 -22.67 7.63 19.45
N THR A 420 -23.16 8.19 20.55
CA THR A 420 -23.32 7.45 21.82
C THR A 420 -24.26 6.28 21.65
N ALA A 421 -25.40 6.47 20.96
CA ALA A 421 -26.33 5.39 20.63
C ALA A 421 -25.68 4.32 19.75
N ALA A 422 -24.85 4.72 18.78
CA ALA A 422 -24.07 3.80 17.95
C ALA A 422 -23.07 2.98 18.79
N GLN A 423 -22.36 3.60 19.72
CA GLN A 423 -21.44 2.90 20.63
C GLN A 423 -22.15 1.89 21.55
N GLU A 424 -23.37 2.20 21.99
CA GLU A 424 -24.20 1.27 22.78
C GLU A 424 -24.60 0.05 21.93
N LYS A 425 -24.99 0.26 20.67
CA LYS A 425 -25.32 -0.82 19.73
C LYS A 425 -24.12 -1.74 19.45
N ILE A 426 -22.90 -1.18 19.33
CA ILE A 426 -21.66 -1.99 19.22
C ILE A 426 -21.51 -2.91 20.45
N LYS A 427 -21.73 -2.38 21.66
CA LYS A 427 -21.67 -3.20 22.88
C LYS A 427 -22.68 -4.33 22.88
N GLU A 428 -23.83 -4.12 22.25
CA GLU A 428 -24.88 -5.13 22.03
C GLU A 428 -24.58 -6.08 20.85
N ARG A 429 -23.47 -5.92 20.15
CA ARG A 429 -23.07 -6.66 18.94
C ARG A 429 -24.05 -6.47 17.76
N LYS A 430 -24.59 -5.29 17.62
CA LYS A 430 -25.49 -4.87 16.53
C LYS A 430 -24.75 -3.89 15.61
N ASP A 431 -23.73 -4.37 14.95
CA ASP A 431 -22.81 -3.52 14.19
C ASP A 431 -23.51 -2.78 13.03
N ASP A 432 -24.44 -3.42 12.31
CA ASP A 432 -25.18 -2.79 11.21
C ASP A 432 -26.06 -1.65 11.72
N GLU A 433 -26.80 -1.85 12.85
CA GLU A 433 -27.60 -0.80 13.46
C GLU A 433 -26.74 0.34 14.02
N ALA A 434 -25.51 0.05 14.44
CA ALA A 434 -24.57 1.06 14.89
C ALA A 434 -24.10 1.95 13.74
N GLN A 435 -23.83 1.36 12.57
CA GLN A 435 -23.48 2.09 11.36
C GLN A 435 -24.66 2.92 10.83
N ASP A 436 -25.89 2.44 10.94
CA ASP A 436 -27.09 3.24 10.61
C ASP A 436 -27.19 4.50 11.48
N ALA A 437 -26.98 4.36 12.79
CA ALA A 437 -26.98 5.52 13.70
C ALA A 437 -25.82 6.50 13.41
N MET A 438 -24.68 5.98 12.94
CA MET A 438 -23.56 6.80 12.50
C MET A 438 -23.89 7.56 11.21
N GLN A 439 -24.53 6.89 10.24
CA GLN A 439 -24.97 7.54 9.01
C GLN A 439 -25.98 8.65 9.30
N GLU A 440 -26.94 8.41 10.20
CA GLU A 440 -27.88 9.46 10.66
C GLU A 440 -27.14 10.68 11.26
N ALA A 441 -26.01 10.46 11.96
CA ALA A 441 -25.20 11.58 12.46
C ALA A 441 -24.50 12.34 11.32
N MET A 442 -24.05 11.65 10.29
CA MET A 442 -23.45 12.26 9.09
C MET A 442 -24.47 13.07 8.29
N ASP A 443 -25.69 12.52 8.12
CA ASP A 443 -26.80 13.20 7.42
C ASP A 443 -27.18 14.51 8.13
N LEU A 444 -27.24 14.51 9.48
CA LEU A 444 -27.49 15.73 10.26
C LEU A 444 -26.46 16.82 9.98
N VAL A 445 -25.21 16.46 9.83
CA VAL A 445 -24.12 17.43 9.54
C VAL A 445 -24.21 17.88 8.09
N THR A 446 -24.51 16.96 7.18
CA THR A 446 -24.60 17.26 5.73
C THR A 446 -25.77 18.20 5.42
N ASP A 447 -26.90 18.02 6.10
CA ASP A 447 -28.11 18.84 5.93
C ASP A 447 -28.03 20.20 6.66
N SER A 448 -26.97 20.42 7.46
CA SER A 448 -26.83 21.63 8.26
C SER A 448 -26.22 22.77 7.44
N GLU A 449 -26.83 23.95 7.51
CA GLU A 449 -26.29 25.22 6.96
C GLU A 449 -25.32 25.94 7.93
N ASP A 450 -24.94 25.32 9.05
CA ASP A 450 -24.03 25.92 10.01
C ASP A 450 -22.61 26.06 9.42
N LEU A 451 -21.92 27.15 9.77
CA LEU A 451 -20.58 27.46 9.25
C LEU A 451 -19.54 26.38 9.57
N VAL A 452 -19.73 25.63 10.65
CA VAL A 452 -18.80 24.56 11.06
C VAL A 452 -19.22 23.18 10.56
N ALA A 453 -20.39 23.06 9.91
CA ALA A 453 -20.88 21.76 9.44
C ALA A 453 -19.91 21.10 8.45
N ALA A 454 -19.36 21.89 7.55
CA ALA A 454 -18.36 21.37 6.59
C ALA A 454 -17.12 20.81 7.29
N ASP A 455 -16.58 21.53 8.28
CA ASP A 455 -15.40 21.09 9.05
C ASP A 455 -15.68 19.80 9.83
N ILE A 456 -16.90 19.69 10.40
CA ILE A 456 -17.32 18.50 11.14
C ILE A 456 -17.51 17.32 10.20
N ARG A 457 -18.18 17.52 9.06
CA ARG A 457 -18.38 16.49 8.04
C ARG A 457 -17.06 15.96 7.53
N ASP A 458 -16.16 16.85 7.12
CA ASP A 458 -14.87 16.46 6.56
C ASP A 458 -14.03 15.72 7.61
N GLY A 459 -14.02 16.20 8.87
CA GLY A 459 -13.35 15.50 9.95
C GLY A 459 -13.98 14.16 10.35
N MET A 460 -15.30 13.99 10.23
CA MET A 460 -15.95 12.68 10.41
C MET A 460 -15.63 11.73 9.26
N SER A 461 -15.53 12.24 8.03
CA SER A 461 -15.21 11.45 6.83
C SER A 461 -13.82 10.81 6.91
N ASP A 462 -12.88 11.43 7.61
CA ASP A 462 -11.54 10.86 7.85
C ASP A 462 -11.56 9.53 8.63
N TYR A 463 -12.71 9.19 9.24
CA TYR A 463 -12.89 7.97 10.00
C TYR A 463 -13.68 6.89 9.22
N ILE A 464 -13.90 7.07 7.93
CA ILE A 464 -14.41 6.00 7.06
C ILE A 464 -13.32 4.92 6.95
N VAL A 465 -13.67 3.67 7.27
CA VAL A 465 -12.75 2.52 7.26
C VAL A 465 -13.02 1.53 6.13
N SER A 466 -14.20 1.60 5.52
CA SER A 466 -14.56 0.87 4.31
C SER A 466 -15.60 1.65 3.51
N THR A 467 -15.52 1.53 2.18
CA THR A 467 -16.40 2.21 1.23
C THR A 467 -17.43 1.25 0.62
N PRO A 468 -18.53 1.77 0.03
CA PRO A 468 -19.47 0.93 -0.70
C PRO A 468 -18.76 0.12 -1.79
N GLY A 469 -19.18 -1.13 -2.00
CA GLY A 469 -18.57 -2.05 -2.96
C GLY A 469 -17.38 -2.86 -2.43
N GLU A 470 -16.80 -2.49 -1.29
CA GLU A 470 -15.74 -3.27 -0.67
C GLU A 470 -16.27 -4.51 0.04
N VAL A 471 -15.54 -5.63 -0.06
CA VAL A 471 -15.85 -6.88 0.64
C VAL A 471 -15.62 -6.72 2.13
N LYS A 472 -16.57 -7.18 2.94
CA LYS A 472 -16.49 -7.13 4.41
C LYS A 472 -15.25 -7.84 4.93
N ARG A 473 -14.46 -7.14 5.75
CA ARG A 473 -13.22 -7.63 6.36
C ARG A 473 -13.25 -7.41 7.87
N ARG A 474 -12.67 -8.32 8.61
CA ARG A 474 -12.43 -8.18 10.06
C ARG A 474 -10.96 -8.35 10.40
N ASN A 475 -10.56 -7.82 11.52
CA ASN A 475 -9.24 -8.11 12.04
C ASN A 475 -9.13 -9.60 12.38
N VAL A 476 -7.98 -10.19 12.07
CA VAL A 476 -7.67 -11.56 12.48
C VAL A 476 -7.60 -11.60 14.00
N SER A 477 -8.32 -12.54 14.63
CA SER A 477 -8.38 -12.63 16.08
C SER A 477 -7.05 -13.12 16.69
N VAL A 478 -6.91 -12.88 17.99
CA VAL A 478 -5.73 -13.31 18.73
C VAL A 478 -5.56 -14.83 18.70
N GLU A 479 -6.68 -15.54 18.81
CA GLU A 479 -6.70 -17.01 18.80
C GLU A 479 -6.28 -17.56 17.44
N GLU A 480 -6.71 -16.92 16.35
CA GLU A 480 -6.29 -17.27 14.98
C GLU A 480 -4.79 -16.98 14.74
N ASN A 481 -4.22 -16.05 15.50
CA ASN A 481 -2.83 -15.62 15.35
C ASN A 481 -1.88 -16.17 16.39
N ILE A 482 -2.33 -17.02 17.30
CA ILE A 482 -1.51 -17.47 18.42
C ILE A 482 -0.18 -18.11 17.98
N ASP A 483 -0.21 -18.78 16.83
CA ASP A 483 0.97 -19.39 16.22
C ASP A 483 1.55 -18.56 15.04
N ARG A 484 0.83 -17.54 14.58
CA ARG A 484 1.23 -16.70 13.43
C ARG A 484 1.85 -15.38 13.84
N ARG A 485 1.74 -15.02 15.12
CA ARG A 485 2.33 -13.82 15.71
C ARG A 485 1.90 -12.54 15.02
N ASN A 486 0.66 -12.13 15.30
CA ASN A 486 0.18 -10.82 14.89
C ASN A 486 0.94 -9.74 15.69
N TYR A 487 1.34 -8.69 15.03
CA TYR A 487 2.24 -7.67 15.54
C TYR A 487 1.67 -6.76 16.63
N ARG A 488 0.37 -6.74 16.86
CA ARG A 488 -0.18 -6.13 18.09
C ARG A 488 0.20 -6.86 19.35
N LYS A 489 0.43 -8.17 19.21
CA LYS A 489 1.14 -8.94 20.22
C LYS A 489 2.50 -9.22 19.62
N ALA A 490 3.51 -8.60 20.11
CA ALA A 490 4.87 -8.94 19.80
C ALA A 490 5.10 -10.42 19.93
N ASP A 491 6.16 -10.89 19.35
CA ASP A 491 6.56 -12.28 19.34
C ASP A 491 6.64 -12.89 20.72
N TYR A 492 6.91 -12.07 21.70
CA TYR A 492 6.85 -12.37 23.13
C TYR A 492 6.27 -11.17 23.82
N ILE A 493 5.67 -11.40 24.97
CA ILE A 493 5.38 -10.37 25.93
C ILE A 493 6.73 -9.84 26.41
N ASP A 494 7.30 -8.97 25.62
CA ASP A 494 8.58 -8.36 25.87
C ASP A 494 8.37 -6.86 26.05
N TYR A 495 8.82 -6.33 27.16
CA TYR A 495 8.71 -4.92 27.52
C TYR A 495 9.40 -3.98 26.54
N HIS A 496 10.22 -4.51 25.66
CA HIS A 496 11.01 -3.74 24.69
C HIS A 496 10.33 -3.59 23.34
N ASP A 497 9.19 -4.25 23.15
CA ASP A 497 8.51 -4.28 21.87
C ASP A 497 7.78 -3.00 21.52
N GLY A 498 7.43 -2.25 22.52
CA GLY A 498 6.79 -0.97 22.33
C GLY A 498 5.31 -1.05 21.96
N ASP A 499 4.66 -2.20 22.03
CA ASP A 499 3.21 -2.31 21.89
C ASP A 499 2.48 -2.06 23.23
N PHE A 500 1.14 -1.97 23.16
CA PHE A 500 0.32 -1.75 24.35
C PHE A 500 0.48 -2.85 25.42
N ASN A 501 0.56 -4.11 24.99
CA ASN A 501 0.66 -5.23 25.91
C ASN A 501 2.04 -5.29 26.59
N SER A 502 3.09 -4.94 25.85
CA SER A 502 4.46 -4.87 26.37
C SER A 502 4.66 -3.73 27.38
N SER A 503 3.75 -2.76 27.39
CA SER A 503 3.77 -1.64 28.34
C SER A 503 3.12 -1.97 29.67
N ILE A 504 2.63 -3.20 29.87
CA ILE A 504 2.00 -3.65 31.12
C ILE A 504 3.07 -4.23 32.04
N TYR A 505 3.06 -3.80 33.30
CA TYR A 505 3.92 -4.35 34.33
C TYR A 505 3.31 -5.64 34.94
N TYR A 506 3.92 -6.78 34.68
CA TYR A 506 3.40 -8.10 35.04
C TYR A 506 3.48 -8.48 36.53
N ALA A 507 4.22 -7.74 37.33
CA ALA A 507 4.34 -8.06 38.75
C ALA A 507 3.02 -7.94 39.54
N ASN A 508 2.02 -7.26 38.99
CA ASN A 508 0.70 -7.11 39.57
C ASN A 508 -0.33 -7.79 38.68
N ALA A 509 -0.79 -8.97 39.07
CA ALA A 509 -1.65 -9.85 38.27
C ALA A 509 -3.10 -9.33 38.02
N ASP A 510 -3.49 -8.23 38.64
CA ASP A 510 -4.84 -7.68 38.50
C ASP A 510 -4.90 -6.74 37.26
N MET A 511 -5.20 -7.33 36.13
CA MET A 511 -5.27 -6.65 34.84
C MET A 511 -6.46 -5.67 34.68
N GLU A 512 -7.30 -5.51 35.67
CA GLU A 512 -8.55 -4.71 35.55
C GLU A 512 -8.35 -3.20 35.66
N GLN A 513 -7.18 -2.71 35.95
CA GLN A 513 -6.99 -1.28 36.16
C GLN A 513 -5.78 -0.73 35.42
N ASP A 514 -5.97 0.43 34.76
CA ASP A 514 -4.94 1.27 34.13
C ASP A 514 -3.72 1.59 35.03
N LYS A 515 -3.79 1.28 36.31
CA LYS A 515 -2.76 1.53 37.32
C LYS A 515 -1.51 0.65 37.18
N ASN A 516 -1.57 -0.44 36.44
CA ASN A 516 -0.49 -1.42 36.33
C ASN A 516 0.36 -1.20 35.06
N ARG A 517 0.14 -0.15 34.33
CA ARG A 517 0.93 0.18 33.16
C ARG A 517 2.25 0.80 33.59
N MET A 518 3.34 0.30 33.06
CA MET A 518 4.69 0.84 33.29
C MET A 518 4.81 2.26 32.73
N TYR A 519 4.11 2.53 31.63
CA TYR A 519 3.98 3.84 31.01
C TYR A 519 2.53 4.06 30.59
N GLU A 520 2.08 5.31 30.61
CA GLU A 520 0.79 5.67 30.04
C GLU A 520 0.89 5.56 28.52
N TRP A 521 0.23 4.57 27.96
CA TRP A 521 0.32 4.23 26.55
C TRP A 521 -0.17 5.40 25.67
N GLY A 522 0.62 5.78 24.67
CA GLY A 522 0.32 6.90 23.77
C GLY A 522 0.56 8.30 24.35
N VAL A 523 0.86 8.41 25.66
CA VAL A 523 1.12 9.71 26.32
C VAL A 523 2.57 9.80 26.78
N THR A 524 3.06 8.80 27.52
CA THR A 524 4.42 8.80 28.08
C THR A 524 5.36 7.83 27.36
N SER A 525 4.82 6.81 26.71
CA SER A 525 5.58 5.98 25.80
C SER A 525 5.41 6.55 24.38
N LEU A 526 6.49 6.63 23.61
CA LEU A 526 6.46 7.00 22.18
C LEU A 526 5.77 5.93 21.30
N ILE A 527 5.02 5.01 21.93
CA ILE A 527 4.36 3.91 21.26
C ILE A 527 2.99 4.36 20.80
N ASN A 528 2.83 4.47 19.50
CA ASN A 528 1.58 4.84 18.88
C ASN A 528 1.34 3.95 17.66
N ASP A 529 0.23 3.20 17.64
CA ASP A 529 -0.15 2.33 16.51
C ASP A 529 -0.51 3.11 15.25
N ARG A 530 -0.73 4.42 15.36
CA ARG A 530 -1.00 5.33 14.24
C ARG A 530 0.25 6.01 13.68
N ALA A 531 1.38 5.89 14.36
CA ALA A 531 2.64 6.45 13.87
C ALA A 531 3.19 5.56 12.75
N ARG A 532 3.25 6.09 11.54
CA ARG A 532 3.78 5.41 10.36
C ARG A 532 5.15 5.91 10.00
N VAL A 533 6.01 5.00 9.55
CA VAL A 533 7.37 5.34 9.14
C VAL A 533 7.36 5.99 7.76
N TYR A 534 8.24 6.95 7.56
CA TYR A 534 8.59 7.50 6.25
C TYR A 534 10.10 7.61 6.09
N LYS A 535 10.57 7.54 4.85
CA LYS A 535 11.98 7.38 4.48
C LYS A 535 12.40 8.38 3.41
N GLY A 536 13.70 8.42 3.09
CA GLY A 536 14.27 9.08 1.91
C GLY A 536 14.74 10.51 2.09
N GLY A 537 14.24 11.22 3.10
CA GLY A 537 14.46 12.66 3.22
C GLY A 537 13.73 13.43 2.11
N ASN A 538 13.83 14.75 2.08
CA ASN A 538 13.05 15.58 1.17
C ASN A 538 13.78 16.88 0.80
N TRP A 539 13.17 17.68 -0.08
CA TRP A 539 13.68 18.95 -0.59
C TRP A 539 14.00 19.97 0.51
N ARG A 540 13.41 19.83 1.69
CA ARG A 540 13.57 20.72 2.84
C ARG A 540 14.57 20.21 3.88
N ASP A 541 15.00 18.97 3.73
CA ASP A 541 15.95 18.30 4.62
C ASP A 541 17.40 18.54 4.19
N ARG A 542 18.32 18.42 5.13
CA ARG A 542 19.76 18.37 4.85
C ARG A 542 20.16 16.95 4.44
N ALA A 543 21.30 16.83 3.76
CA ALA A 543 21.85 15.58 3.26
C ALA A 543 21.88 14.43 4.28
N TYR A 544 22.03 14.73 5.57
CA TYR A 544 21.95 13.75 6.66
C TYR A 544 20.63 12.95 6.68
N TYR A 545 19.51 13.62 6.43
CA TYR A 545 18.19 12.98 6.47
C TYR A 545 17.84 12.24 5.18
N THR A 546 18.60 12.47 4.10
CA THR A 546 18.39 11.78 2.82
C THR A 546 19.11 10.44 2.74
N ILE A 547 19.86 10.05 3.78
CA ILE A 547 20.48 8.73 3.90
C ILE A 547 19.38 7.68 4.06
N PRO A 548 19.35 6.60 3.24
CA PRO A 548 18.30 5.57 3.29
C PRO A 548 18.08 4.93 4.65
N GLY A 549 19.13 4.81 5.47
CA GLY A 549 19.03 4.31 6.85
C GLY A 549 18.34 5.26 7.83
N THR A 550 18.07 6.51 7.46
CA THR A 550 17.36 7.46 8.33
C THR A 550 15.89 7.08 8.43
N ARG A 551 15.36 7.13 9.64
CA ARG A 551 14.02 6.70 9.98
C ARG A 551 13.28 7.83 10.67
N ARG A 552 12.09 8.14 10.19
CA ARG A 552 11.21 9.14 10.80
C ARG A 552 9.77 8.65 10.76
N TYR A 553 8.90 9.30 11.51
CA TYR A 553 7.50 8.89 11.59
C TYR A 553 6.55 10.09 11.70
N LEU A 554 5.31 9.86 11.30
CA LEU A 554 4.22 10.80 11.42
C LEU A 554 2.92 10.01 11.65
N ASP A 555 1.92 10.65 12.27
CA ASP A 555 0.58 10.07 12.41
C ASP A 555 -0.02 9.75 11.03
N GLU A 556 -0.66 8.59 10.89
CA GLU A 556 -1.20 8.08 9.62
C GLU A 556 -2.27 8.96 8.95
N ARG A 557 -2.84 9.92 9.69
CA ARG A 557 -3.84 10.87 9.20
C ARG A 557 -3.26 12.23 8.85
N ARG A 558 -2.02 12.46 9.21
CA ARG A 558 -1.35 13.73 8.92
C ARG A 558 -0.62 13.68 7.59
N SER A 559 -0.46 14.85 7.00
CA SER A 559 0.25 15.07 5.75
C SER A 559 1.28 16.19 5.89
N MET A 560 2.21 16.29 4.97
CA MET A 560 3.21 17.36 4.89
C MET A 560 3.50 17.74 3.44
N SER A 561 3.98 18.96 3.20
CA SER A 561 4.44 19.44 1.88
C SER A 561 5.71 18.72 1.37
N THR A 562 6.30 17.90 2.22
CA THR A 562 7.56 17.19 1.99
C THR A 562 7.39 15.69 1.93
N LEU A 563 6.15 15.19 1.93
CA LEU A 563 5.84 13.77 2.10
C LEU A 563 4.88 13.29 1.02
N GLY A 564 5.35 12.35 0.23
CA GLY A 564 4.63 11.62 -0.81
C GLY A 564 4.74 10.12 -0.60
N PHE A 565 4.70 9.33 -1.67
CA PHE A 565 4.83 7.87 -1.60
C PHE A 565 5.10 7.25 -2.98
N ARG A 566 5.48 6.00 -2.97
CA ARG A 566 5.48 5.09 -4.12
C ARG A 566 4.83 3.77 -3.78
N CYS A 567 4.34 3.03 -4.78
CA CYS A 567 3.77 1.72 -4.57
C CYS A 567 4.80 0.61 -4.75
N ALA A 568 4.51 -0.54 -4.16
CA ALA A 568 5.19 -1.80 -4.38
C ALA A 568 4.16 -2.90 -4.63
N MET A 569 4.61 -4.06 -5.13
CA MET A 569 3.79 -5.24 -5.37
C MET A 569 4.63 -6.49 -5.11
N ASP A 570 4.02 -7.50 -4.51
CA ASP A 570 4.71 -8.76 -4.25
C ASP A 570 5.01 -9.50 -5.57
N ARG A 571 6.19 -10.10 -5.66
CA ARG A 571 6.47 -11.08 -6.69
C ARG A 571 6.07 -12.46 -6.20
N LEU A 572 5.26 -13.15 -6.97
CA LEU A 572 4.84 -14.52 -6.69
C LEU A 572 5.85 -15.51 -7.28
N GLY A 573 6.16 -16.54 -6.51
CA GLY A 573 7.08 -17.59 -6.94
C GLY A 573 8.55 -17.27 -6.72
N SER A 574 9.44 -18.16 -7.18
CA SER A 574 10.88 -17.98 -7.07
C SER A 574 11.41 -17.06 -8.17
N PRO A 575 12.39 -16.17 -7.89
CA PRO A 575 13.08 -15.40 -8.92
C PRO A 575 13.85 -16.26 -9.92
N THR A 576 14.28 -17.43 -9.50
CA THR A 576 14.83 -18.45 -10.38
C THR A 576 13.70 -19.27 -10.96
N GLY A 577 12.84 -18.66 -11.77
CA GLY A 577 11.84 -19.40 -12.51
C GLY A 577 12.52 -20.51 -13.31
N ILE A 578 12.70 -21.67 -12.69
CA ILE A 578 12.91 -22.90 -13.40
C ILE A 578 11.55 -23.13 -14.05
N ALA A 579 11.40 -22.70 -15.29
CA ALA A 579 10.40 -23.27 -16.15
C ALA A 579 10.62 -24.77 -16.03
N SER A 580 9.74 -25.45 -15.31
CA SER A 580 9.76 -26.89 -15.17
C SER A 580 9.46 -27.46 -16.56
N GLY A 581 10.49 -27.76 -17.33
CA GLY A 581 10.31 -28.43 -18.60
C GLY A 581 11.23 -27.96 -19.73
N GLU A 582 12.54 -27.99 -19.55
CA GLU A 582 13.48 -28.31 -20.60
C GLU A 582 14.38 -29.45 -20.10
#